data_4f3c850da8536e2a55b37e847d918773
#
_entry.id   4f3c850da8536e2a55b37e847d918773
#
_cell.length_a   1.000
_cell.length_b   1.000
_cell.length_c   1.000
_cell.angle_alpha   90.00
_cell.angle_beta   90.00
_cell.angle_gamma   90.00
#
_symmetry.space_group_name_H-M   'P 1'
#
loop_
_entity.id
_entity.type
_entity.pdbx_description
1 polymer ?
#
loop_
_entity_poly.entity_id
_entity_poly.type
_entity_poly.pdbx_seq_one_letter_code
_entity_poly.pdbx_strand_id
1 'polypeptide(L)'
;MRWNSEPDMKNKAIGVFDSGLGGLTAVRELIKVLPSEDIIYFGDTARLPYGTRSPEMVTRFAEQDLRFMLTHDLKAILVACGTISSVALPVLSRISPV
;
A
#
# COMPACT_ATOMS: atom_id res chain seq x y z
N MET A 1 -6.51 4.33 -4.28
CA MET A 1 -7.02 3.26 -3.41
C MET A 1 -8.01 2.41 -4.19
N ARG A 2 -7.95 1.13 -4.01
CA ARG A 2 -8.86 0.17 -4.61
C ARG A 2 -9.64 -0.51 -3.49
N TRP A 3 -10.96 -0.61 -3.64
CA TRP A 3 -11.82 -1.16 -2.60
C TRP A 3 -12.62 -2.35 -3.14
N ASN A 4 -12.59 -3.46 -2.41
CA ASN A 4 -13.39 -4.64 -2.70
C ASN A 4 -14.54 -4.71 -1.69
N SER A 5 -15.78 -4.61 -2.18
CA SER A 5 -16.97 -4.52 -1.34
C SER A 5 -17.72 -5.84 -1.17
N GLU A 6 -17.10 -6.98 -1.47
CA GLU A 6 -17.75 -8.28 -1.27
C GLU A 6 -18.12 -8.49 0.20
N PRO A 7 -19.27 -9.15 0.48
CA PRO A 7 -19.76 -9.26 1.86
C PRO A 7 -18.82 -9.93 2.85
N ASP A 8 -17.99 -10.88 2.39
CA ASP A 8 -17.03 -11.58 3.25
C ASP A 8 -15.79 -10.75 3.56
N MET A 9 -15.68 -9.56 3.02
CA MET A 9 -14.52 -8.68 3.24
C MET A 9 -14.56 -7.93 4.56
N LYS A 10 -15.63 -8.03 5.33
CA LYS A 10 -15.80 -7.27 6.58
C LYS A 10 -14.65 -7.47 7.57
N ASN A 11 -14.08 -8.66 7.63
CA ASN A 11 -13.03 -9.00 8.58
C ASN A 11 -11.62 -8.82 8.02
N LYS A 12 -11.50 -8.32 6.79
CA LYS A 12 -10.21 -8.06 6.19
C LYS A 12 -9.74 -6.64 6.48
N ALA A 13 -8.43 -6.43 6.43
CA ALA A 13 -7.83 -5.15 6.76
C ALA A 13 -7.63 -4.27 5.53
N ILE A 14 -7.41 -2.99 5.80
CA ILE A 14 -6.90 -2.05 4.79
C ILE A 14 -5.39 -2.02 4.92
N GLY A 15 -4.69 -2.29 3.83
CA GLY A 15 -3.23 -2.15 3.78
C GLY A 15 -2.83 -0.74 3.42
N VAL A 16 -1.87 -0.17 4.13
CA VAL A 16 -1.26 1.11 3.79
C VAL A 16 0.19 0.86 3.44
N PHE A 17 0.56 1.16 2.20
CA PHE A 17 1.87 0.87 1.65
C PHE A 17 2.65 2.17 1.43
N ASP A 18 3.88 2.21 1.94
CA ASP A 18 4.76 3.36 1.82
C ASP A 18 6.21 2.91 1.64
N SER A 19 7.02 3.77 1.05
CA SER A 19 8.47 3.55 0.93
C SER A 19 9.23 3.88 2.22
N GLY A 20 8.59 4.58 3.17
CA GLY A 20 9.25 5.03 4.39
C GLY A 20 8.25 5.23 5.52
N LEU A 21 8.34 6.36 6.22
CA LEU A 21 7.52 6.65 7.39
C LEU A 21 6.43 7.71 7.14
N GLY A 22 6.44 8.36 5.97
CA GLY A 22 5.49 9.43 5.67
C GLY A 22 4.04 8.97 5.65
N GLY A 23 3.80 7.71 5.37
CA GLY A 23 2.45 7.13 5.32
C GLY A 23 1.76 7.03 6.66
N LEU A 24 2.48 7.24 7.78
CA LEU A 24 1.86 7.24 9.10
C LEU A 24 0.81 8.35 9.25
N THR A 25 0.99 9.46 8.55
CA THR A 25 -0.02 10.52 8.51
C THR A 25 -1.32 10.02 7.87
N ALA A 26 -1.21 9.26 6.77
CA ALA A 26 -2.36 8.65 6.12
C ALA A 26 -3.07 7.66 7.04
N VAL A 27 -2.31 6.86 7.80
CA VAL A 27 -2.87 5.93 8.77
C VAL A 27 -3.69 6.68 9.82
N ARG A 28 -3.14 7.78 10.34
CA ARG A 28 -3.83 8.61 11.33
C ARG A 28 -5.17 9.12 10.79
N GLU A 29 -5.18 9.59 9.56
CA GLU A 29 -6.41 10.10 8.94
C GLU A 29 -7.42 8.98 8.67
N LEU A 30 -6.95 7.81 8.24
CA LEU A 30 -7.83 6.66 8.04
C LEU A 30 -8.52 6.23 9.33
N ILE A 31 -7.81 6.22 10.45
CA ILE A 31 -8.38 5.87 11.75
C ILE A 31 -9.52 6.81 12.12
N LYS A 32 -9.39 8.10 11.79
CA LYS A 32 -10.43 9.09 12.07
C LYS A 32 -11.67 8.88 11.21
N VAL A 33 -11.48 8.53 9.94
CA VAL A 33 -12.58 8.41 8.97
C VAL A 33 -13.23 7.05 9.04
N LEU A 34 -12.44 5.98 9.25
CA LEU A 34 -12.89 4.59 9.26
C LEU A 34 -12.44 3.90 10.56
N PRO A 35 -12.98 4.31 11.73
CA PRO A 35 -12.47 3.84 13.01
C PRO A 35 -12.73 2.37 13.30
N SER A 36 -13.65 1.73 12.60
CA SER A 36 -13.95 0.32 12.79
C SER A 36 -13.14 -0.61 11.87
N GLU A 37 -12.28 -0.06 11.02
CA GLU A 37 -11.48 -0.87 10.10
C GLU A 37 -10.13 -1.23 10.71
N ASP A 38 -9.68 -2.46 10.47
CA ASP A 38 -8.33 -2.88 10.80
C ASP A 38 -7.37 -2.35 9.75
N ILE A 39 -6.22 -1.85 10.18
CA ILE A 39 -5.22 -1.26 9.29
C ILE A 39 -3.90 -1.98 9.48
N ILE A 40 -3.29 -2.41 8.37
CA ILE A 40 -1.93 -2.95 8.35
C ILE A 40 -1.06 -1.97 7.57
N TYR A 41 -0.08 -1.39 8.27
CA TYR A 41 0.85 -0.46 7.66
C TYR A 41 2.15 -1.17 7.32
N PHE A 42 2.63 -0.96 6.10
CA PHE A 42 3.93 -1.46 5.65
C PHE A 42 4.77 -0.31 5.08
N GLY A 43 5.91 -0.04 5.70
CA GLY A 43 6.87 0.95 5.21
C GLY A 43 8.21 0.27 4.90
N ASP A 44 8.63 0.30 3.63
CA ASP A 44 9.89 -0.30 3.20
C ASP A 44 11.05 0.66 3.44
N THR A 45 11.41 0.84 4.70
CA THR A 45 12.44 1.80 5.11
C THR A 45 13.85 1.36 4.70
N ALA A 46 14.06 0.06 4.48
CA ALA A 46 15.39 -0.47 4.15
C ALA A 46 15.88 -0.04 2.77
N ARG A 47 14.97 0.40 1.90
CA ARG A 47 15.29 0.76 0.51
C ARG A 47 15.22 2.25 0.23
N LEU A 48 15.11 3.07 1.27
CA LEU A 48 15.15 4.52 1.13
C LEU A 48 16.53 4.98 0.66
N PRO A 49 16.59 6.09 -0.11
CA PRO A 49 15.49 6.89 -0.63
C PRO A 49 14.97 6.37 -1.98
N TYR A 50 13.68 6.22 -2.13
CA TYR A 50 13.06 5.77 -3.38
C TYR A 50 13.20 6.83 -4.50
N GLY A 51 13.12 8.11 -4.14
CA GLY A 51 13.11 9.21 -5.10
C GLY A 51 14.37 9.34 -5.93
N THR A 52 15.51 8.75 -5.50
CA THR A 52 16.78 8.77 -6.23
C THR A 52 17.02 7.49 -7.04
N ARG A 53 16.08 6.54 -7.01
CA ARG A 53 16.22 5.29 -7.74
C ARG A 53 15.56 5.37 -9.10
N SER A 54 15.98 4.50 -10.03
CA SER A 54 15.38 4.46 -11.35
C SER A 54 13.92 4.00 -11.28
N PRO A 55 13.07 4.38 -12.26
CA PRO A 55 11.69 3.91 -12.31
C PRO A 55 11.57 2.38 -12.30
N GLU A 56 12.49 1.69 -12.98
CA GLU A 56 12.51 0.23 -13.01
C GLU A 56 12.78 -0.35 -11.64
N MET A 57 13.71 0.24 -10.89
CA MET A 57 14.04 -0.23 -9.56
C MET A 57 12.91 0.04 -8.57
N VAL A 58 12.29 1.22 -8.63
CA VAL A 58 11.14 1.57 -7.80
C VAL A 58 9.99 0.58 -8.06
N THR A 59 9.73 0.29 -9.33
CA THR A 59 8.66 -0.66 -9.70
C THR A 59 8.94 -2.06 -9.17
N ARG A 60 10.19 -2.51 -9.27
CA ARG A 60 10.58 -3.83 -8.76
C ARG A 60 10.39 -3.92 -7.24
N PHE A 61 10.84 -2.90 -6.52
CA PHE A 61 10.69 -2.88 -5.07
C PHE A 61 9.22 -2.84 -4.68
N ALA A 62 8.43 -2.02 -5.36
CA ALA A 62 7.01 -1.90 -5.09
C ALA A 62 6.26 -3.22 -5.36
N GLU A 63 6.63 -3.94 -6.42
CA GLU A 63 6.07 -5.25 -6.70
C GLU A 63 6.36 -6.26 -5.60
N GLN A 64 7.61 -6.30 -5.15
CA GLN A 64 8.01 -7.20 -4.07
C GLN A 64 7.25 -6.89 -2.78
N ASP A 65 7.12 -5.61 -2.47
CA ASP A 65 6.43 -5.16 -1.26
C ASP A 65 4.94 -5.47 -1.35
N LEU A 66 4.33 -5.27 -2.52
CA LEU A 66 2.93 -5.61 -2.74
C LEU A 66 2.69 -7.11 -2.53
N ARG A 67 3.54 -7.96 -3.11
CA ARG A 67 3.41 -9.41 -2.95
C ARG A 67 3.51 -9.82 -1.49
N PHE A 68 4.39 -9.18 -0.73
CA PHE A 68 4.48 -9.42 0.71
C PHE A 68 3.20 -8.99 1.42
N MET A 69 2.68 -7.81 1.11
CA MET A 69 1.45 -7.33 1.73
C MET A 69 0.26 -8.26 1.43
N LEU A 70 0.22 -8.82 0.23
CA LEU A 70 -0.86 -9.71 -0.18
C LEU A 70 -0.82 -11.08 0.52
N THR A 71 0.20 -11.36 1.33
CA THR A 71 0.19 -12.53 2.23
C THR A 71 -0.76 -12.31 3.40
N HIS A 72 -1.22 -11.08 3.63
CA HIS A 72 -2.21 -10.74 4.64
C HIS A 72 -3.59 -10.63 4.01
N ASP A 73 -4.64 -10.83 4.81
CA ASP A 73 -6.02 -10.69 4.33
C ASP A 73 -6.37 -9.20 4.22
N LEU A 74 -6.27 -8.65 3.01
CA LEU A 74 -6.54 -7.25 2.74
C LEU A 74 -7.75 -7.11 1.82
N LYS A 75 -8.57 -6.09 2.07
CA LYS A 75 -9.70 -5.74 1.20
C LYS A 75 -9.43 -4.50 0.36
N ALA A 76 -8.42 -3.71 0.72
CA ALA A 76 -8.00 -2.54 -0.04
C ALA A 76 -6.56 -2.23 0.29
N ILE A 77 -5.87 -1.55 -0.61
CA ILE A 77 -4.50 -1.07 -0.41
C ILE A 77 -4.45 0.40 -0.76
N LEU A 78 -4.00 1.21 0.18
CA LEU A 78 -3.72 2.62 -0.03
C LEU A 78 -2.22 2.79 -0.24
N VAL A 79 -1.83 3.32 -1.39
CA VAL A 79 -0.43 3.64 -1.69
C VAL A 79 -0.18 5.07 -1.23
N ALA A 80 0.56 5.18 -0.12
CA ALA A 80 0.76 6.47 0.56
C ALA A 80 2.08 7.17 0.16
N CYS A 81 2.84 6.59 -0.76
CA CYS A 81 4.10 7.16 -1.24
C CYS A 81 3.91 7.79 -2.61
N GLY A 82 4.28 9.08 -2.74
CA GLY A 82 4.17 9.79 -4.00
C GLY A 82 5.02 9.18 -5.12
N THR A 83 6.23 8.73 -4.82
CA THR A 83 7.11 8.10 -5.80
C THR A 83 6.52 6.80 -6.32
N ILE A 84 6.00 5.94 -5.43
CA ILE A 84 5.40 4.68 -5.84
C ILE A 84 4.12 4.94 -6.64
N SER A 85 3.29 5.89 -6.20
CA SER A 85 2.05 6.22 -6.89
C SER A 85 2.30 6.70 -8.33
N SER A 86 3.29 7.58 -8.52
CA SER A 86 3.54 8.15 -9.84
C SER A 86 4.25 7.18 -10.78
N VAL A 87 5.11 6.31 -10.26
CA VAL A 87 5.98 5.44 -11.08
C VAL A 87 5.40 4.04 -11.25
N ALA A 88 4.94 3.43 -10.18
CA ALA A 88 4.64 2.00 -10.15
C ALA A 88 3.15 1.66 -10.08
N LEU A 89 2.27 2.60 -9.76
CA LEU A 89 0.86 2.29 -9.54
C LEU A 89 0.18 1.58 -10.73
N PRO A 90 0.43 1.97 -11.99
CA PRO A 90 -0.17 1.25 -13.11
C PRO A 90 0.20 -0.24 -13.16
N VAL A 91 1.46 -0.57 -12.84
CA VAL A 91 1.92 -1.95 -12.79
C VAL A 91 1.27 -2.68 -11.61
N LEU A 92 1.27 -2.06 -10.43
CA LEU A 92 0.70 -2.65 -9.23
C LEU A 92 -0.79 -2.94 -9.40
N SER A 93 -1.51 -2.05 -10.07
CA SER A 93 -2.94 -2.21 -10.32
C SER A 93 -3.23 -3.43 -11.19
N ARG A 94 -2.33 -3.78 -12.10
CA ARG A 94 -2.51 -4.93 -12.99
C ARG A 94 -2.27 -6.26 -12.28
N ILE A 95 -1.39 -6.28 -11.28
CA ILE A 95 -1.03 -7.53 -10.59
C ILE A 95 -1.78 -7.73 -9.28
N SER A 96 -2.41 -6.70 -8.75
CA SER A 96 -3.10 -6.77 -7.47
C SER A 96 -4.53 -7.29 -7.63
N PRO A 97 -4.94 -8.26 -6.79
CA PRO A 97 -6.33 -8.75 -6.79
C PRO A 97 -7.29 -7.84 -6.03
N VAL A 98 -6.77 -6.81 -5.34
CA VAL A 98 -7.60 -5.92 -4.52
C VAL A 98 -7.47 -4.48 -4.95
#